data_98ba4ad789942b63e9425a3182145bda
#
_entry.id   98ba4ad789942b63e9425a3182145bda
#
_cell.length_a   1.000
_cell.length_b   1.000
_cell.length_c   1.000
_cell.angle_alpha   90.00
_cell.angle_beta   90.00
_cell.angle_gamma   90.00
#
_symmetry.space_group_name_H-M   'P 1'
#
loop_
_entity.id
_entity.type
_entity.pdbx_description
1 polymer ?
#
loop_
_entity_poly.entity_id
_entity_poly.type
_entity_poly.pdbx_seq_one_letter_code
_entity_poly.pdbx_strand_id
1 'polypeptide(L)'
;LGAAEVKISLIAVGKLKEDYWKKAIADYEKRLKPFCDFEITEITEGKSLKEEAQNIKKKLKGCVIVFDIHGHMTTSEEFAEIFSLNMNRGVSAFSLVIGGSEGLDEELKKAADYRISFGKVTYPHRLMRVIAVEQIYRAMTIINNLTYHK
;
A
#
# COMPACT_ATOMS: atom_id res chain seq x y z
N LEU A 1 -3.47 8.46 -18.91
CA LEU A 1 -2.15 7.92 -18.64
C LEU A 1 -2.12 6.43 -18.91
N GLY A 2 -1.08 5.94 -19.55
CA GLY A 2 -0.86 4.51 -19.71
C GLY A 2 -0.49 3.84 -18.40
N ALA A 3 -0.73 2.52 -18.30
CA ALA A 3 -0.45 1.74 -17.09
C ALA A 3 1.01 1.87 -16.62
N ALA A 4 1.97 1.91 -17.56
CA ALA A 4 3.39 2.04 -17.25
C ALA A 4 3.78 3.42 -16.69
N GLU A 5 2.88 4.38 -16.76
CA GLU A 5 3.13 5.75 -16.27
C GLU A 5 2.75 5.93 -14.80
N VAL A 6 2.05 4.97 -14.21
CA VAL A 6 1.66 5.03 -12.80
C VAL A 6 2.57 4.10 -12.00
N LYS A 7 3.23 4.68 -11.01
CA LYS A 7 4.11 3.93 -10.11
C LYS A 7 3.46 3.78 -8.75
N ILE A 8 3.37 2.54 -8.27
CA ILE A 8 2.83 2.24 -6.94
C ILE A 8 3.92 1.53 -6.13
N SER A 9 4.30 2.11 -5.01
CA SER A 9 5.30 1.54 -4.10
C SER A 9 4.61 1.14 -2.81
N LEU A 10 4.80 -0.09 -2.39
CA LEU A 10 4.37 -0.55 -1.07
C LEU A 10 5.60 -0.57 -0.17
N ILE A 11 5.59 0.27 0.85
CA ILE A 11 6.69 0.42 1.80
C ILE A 11 6.27 -0.27 3.09
N ALA A 12 6.98 -1.32 3.47
CA ALA A 12 6.63 -2.14 4.61
C ALA A 12 7.80 -2.29 5.57
N VAL A 13 7.53 -2.15 6.86
CA VAL A 13 8.54 -2.33 7.90
C VAL A 13 8.68 -3.82 8.20
N GLY A 14 9.92 -4.30 8.20
CA GLY A 14 10.25 -5.69 8.47
C GLY A 14 10.57 -6.48 7.21
N LYS A 15 11.15 -7.64 7.41
CA LYS A 15 11.55 -8.53 6.33
C LYS A 15 10.60 -9.73 6.25
N LEU A 16 10.12 -10.00 5.05
CA LEU A 16 9.28 -11.17 4.79
C LEU A 16 10.20 -12.40 4.64
N LYS A 17 10.02 -13.40 5.50
CA LYS A 17 10.89 -14.58 5.54
C LYS A 17 10.23 -15.84 4.97
N GLU A 18 8.93 -16.01 5.21
CA GLU A 18 8.22 -17.23 4.84
C GLU A 18 7.95 -17.28 3.33
N ASP A 19 8.28 -18.41 2.72
CA ASP A 19 8.09 -18.60 1.27
C ASP A 19 6.63 -18.51 0.83
N TYR A 20 5.70 -18.97 1.66
CA TYR A 20 4.28 -18.91 1.30
C TYR A 20 3.78 -17.47 1.17
N TRP A 21 4.26 -16.52 2.00
CA TRP A 21 3.93 -15.11 1.86
C TRP A 21 4.56 -14.52 0.60
N LYS A 22 5.83 -14.86 0.35
CA LYS A 22 6.55 -14.38 -0.84
C LYS A 22 5.89 -14.85 -2.13
N LYS A 23 5.44 -16.10 -2.16
CA LYS A 23 4.74 -16.65 -3.33
C LYS A 23 3.40 -15.99 -3.57
N ALA A 24 2.64 -15.75 -2.50
CA ALA A 24 1.35 -15.06 -2.61
C ALA A 24 1.54 -13.65 -3.19
N ILE A 25 2.51 -12.92 -2.67
CA ILE A 25 2.80 -11.56 -3.14
C ILE A 25 3.28 -11.58 -4.59
N ALA A 26 4.18 -12.51 -4.93
CA ALA A 26 4.72 -12.62 -6.29
C ALA A 26 3.63 -12.87 -7.33
N ASP A 27 2.60 -13.64 -6.99
CA ASP A 27 1.47 -13.87 -7.88
C ASP A 27 0.73 -12.55 -8.19
N TYR A 28 0.45 -11.75 -7.17
CA TYR A 28 -0.21 -10.45 -7.38
C TYR A 28 0.70 -9.44 -8.06
N GLU A 29 1.99 -9.43 -7.77
CA GLU A 29 2.94 -8.57 -8.48
C GLU A 29 2.91 -8.85 -9.99
N LYS A 30 2.85 -10.12 -10.35
CA LYS A 30 2.76 -10.53 -11.75
C LYS A 30 1.46 -10.04 -12.39
N ARG A 31 0.34 -10.16 -11.68
CA ARG A 31 -0.97 -9.70 -12.17
C ARG A 31 -1.05 -8.18 -12.28
N LEU A 32 -0.24 -7.45 -11.52
CA LEU A 32 -0.21 -5.99 -11.55
C LEU A 32 0.57 -5.41 -12.74
N LYS A 33 1.44 -6.18 -13.35
CA LYS A 33 2.29 -5.69 -14.44
C LYS A 33 1.56 -4.95 -15.57
N PRO A 34 0.38 -5.42 -16.04
CA PRO A 34 -0.34 -4.69 -17.09
C PRO A 34 -0.91 -3.34 -16.64
N PHE A 35 -1.01 -3.09 -15.33
CA PHE A 35 -1.74 -1.95 -14.79
C PHE A 35 -0.86 -0.83 -14.27
N CYS A 36 0.31 -1.15 -13.75
CA CYS A 36 1.19 -0.17 -13.13
C CYS A 36 2.61 -0.71 -12.96
N ASP A 37 3.53 0.21 -12.67
CA ASP A 37 4.87 -0.16 -12.23
C ASP A 37 4.81 -0.32 -10.70
N PHE A 38 4.79 -1.55 -10.24
CA PHE A 38 4.63 -1.87 -8.82
C PHE A 38 5.93 -2.39 -8.23
N GLU A 39 6.30 -1.87 -7.05
CA GLU A 39 7.44 -2.37 -6.30
C GLU A 39 7.13 -2.42 -4.81
N ILE A 40 7.84 -3.29 -4.09
CA ILE A 40 7.79 -3.36 -2.63
C ILE A 40 9.16 -2.99 -2.11
N THR A 41 9.19 -2.07 -1.14
CA THR A 41 10.39 -1.66 -0.44
C THR A 41 10.27 -2.06 1.02
N GLU A 42 11.21 -2.87 1.50
CA GLU A 42 11.24 -3.26 2.90
C GLU A 42 12.13 -2.29 3.68
N ILE A 43 11.62 -1.84 4.81
CA ILE A 43 12.34 -0.97 5.74
C ILE A 43 12.76 -1.82 6.93
N THR A 44 14.03 -1.77 7.27
CA THR A 44 14.56 -2.48 8.45
C THR A 44 13.89 -1.98 9.71
N GLU A 45 13.49 -2.88 10.59
CA GLU A 45 12.96 -2.50 11.89
C GLU A 45 13.99 -1.66 12.64
N GLY A 46 13.55 -0.51 13.12
CA GLY A 46 14.39 0.43 13.85
C GLY A 46 14.29 0.26 15.36
N LYS A 47 15.08 1.03 16.07
CA LYS A 47 15.03 1.07 17.53
C LYS A 47 13.80 1.80 18.05
N SER A 48 13.17 2.60 17.20
CA SER A 48 11.99 3.37 17.54
C SER A 48 11.14 3.60 16.30
N LEU A 49 9.86 3.93 16.48
CA LEU A 49 8.97 4.31 15.40
C LEU A 49 9.47 5.56 14.67
N LYS A 50 10.11 6.46 15.41
CA LYS A 50 10.65 7.68 14.83
C LYS A 50 11.80 7.41 13.87
N GLU A 51 12.68 6.47 14.22
CA GLU A 51 13.76 6.05 13.33
C GLU A 51 13.20 5.38 12.07
N GLU A 52 12.23 4.48 12.23
CA GLU A 52 11.56 3.84 11.10
C GLU A 52 10.90 4.88 10.19
N ALA A 53 10.24 5.88 10.78
CA ALA A 53 9.60 6.96 10.03
C ALA A 53 10.59 7.75 9.19
N GLN A 54 11.77 8.03 9.72
CA GLN A 54 12.82 8.71 8.96
C GLN A 54 13.24 7.93 7.72
N ASN A 55 13.37 6.61 7.86
CA ASN A 55 13.73 5.73 6.74
C ASN A 55 12.59 5.60 5.73
N ILE A 56 11.34 5.54 6.20
CA ILE A 56 10.16 5.53 5.34
C ILE A 56 10.08 6.83 4.53
N LYS A 57 10.27 7.97 5.17
CA LYS A 57 10.20 9.29 4.51
C LYS A 57 11.12 9.40 3.31
N LYS A 58 12.30 8.80 3.38
CA LYS A 58 13.26 8.80 2.26
C LYS A 58 12.74 8.10 1.01
N LYS A 59 11.75 7.24 1.16
CA LYS A 59 11.19 6.42 0.07
C LYS A 59 9.86 6.96 -0.45
N LEU A 60 9.25 7.93 0.23
CA LEU A 60 7.94 8.45 -0.15
C LEU A 60 8.02 9.27 -1.43
N LYS A 61 7.06 9.02 -2.33
CA LYS A 61 6.87 9.78 -3.58
C LYS A 61 5.38 9.89 -3.87
N GLY A 62 4.97 11.07 -4.32
CA GLY A 62 3.60 11.30 -4.76
C GLY A 62 2.58 11.26 -3.64
N CYS A 63 1.44 10.66 -3.92
CA CYS A 63 0.35 10.53 -2.95
C CYS A 63 0.70 9.48 -1.90
N VAL A 64 0.61 9.84 -0.63
CA VAL A 64 0.98 8.97 0.50
C VAL A 64 -0.27 8.43 1.17
N ILE A 65 -0.38 7.11 1.22
CA ILE A 65 -1.49 6.39 1.85
C ILE A 65 -0.91 5.53 2.96
N VAL A 66 -1.30 5.77 4.21
CA VAL A 66 -0.85 4.91 5.32
C VAL A 66 -1.99 4.00 5.77
N PHE A 67 -1.63 2.76 6.09
CA PHE A 67 -2.55 1.80 6.68
C PHE A 67 -2.51 1.96 8.20
N ASP A 68 -3.66 2.31 8.77
CA ASP A 68 -3.79 2.56 10.20
C ASP A 68 -5.17 2.06 10.63
N ILE A 69 -5.20 1.13 11.61
CA ILE A 69 -6.46 0.55 12.10
C ILE A 69 -7.45 1.62 12.57
N HIS A 70 -6.94 2.77 13.01
CA HIS A 70 -7.75 3.92 13.44
C HIS A 70 -8.00 4.92 12.30
N GLY A 71 -7.58 4.61 11.09
CA GLY A 71 -7.83 5.44 9.92
C GLY A 71 -9.28 5.34 9.44
N HIS A 72 -9.58 6.00 8.34
CA HIS A 72 -10.90 5.93 7.71
C HIS A 72 -11.18 4.51 7.20
N MET A 73 -12.28 3.92 7.67
CA MET A 73 -12.69 2.59 7.23
C MET A 73 -13.05 2.64 5.74
N THR A 74 -12.34 1.88 4.93
CA THR A 74 -12.32 2.03 3.47
C THR A 74 -12.76 0.74 2.79
N THR A 75 -13.75 0.82 1.92
CA THR A 75 -14.16 -0.30 1.08
C THR A 75 -13.20 -0.48 -0.09
N SER A 76 -13.27 -1.62 -0.77
CA SER A 76 -12.46 -1.86 -1.98
C SER A 76 -12.76 -0.82 -3.07
N GLU A 77 -14.03 -0.44 -3.22
CA GLU A 77 -14.45 0.57 -4.19
C GLU A 77 -13.89 1.95 -3.83
N GLU A 78 -13.94 2.33 -2.56
CA GLU A 78 -13.37 3.59 -2.08
C GLU A 78 -11.84 3.60 -2.25
N PHE A 79 -11.20 2.47 -2.03
CA PHE A 79 -9.76 2.35 -2.23
C PHE A 79 -9.39 2.57 -3.71
N ALA A 80 -10.15 1.96 -4.61
CA ALA A 80 -9.99 2.18 -6.05
C ALA A 80 -10.21 3.65 -6.42
N GLU A 81 -11.18 4.31 -5.80
CA GLU A 81 -11.49 5.71 -6.04
C GLU A 81 -10.35 6.64 -5.64
N ILE A 82 -9.64 6.33 -4.55
CA ILE A 82 -8.44 7.09 -4.16
C ILE A 82 -7.44 7.14 -5.33
N PHE A 83 -7.18 6.00 -5.95
CA PHE A 83 -6.26 5.95 -7.09
C PHE A 83 -6.80 6.73 -8.27
N SER A 84 -8.04 6.47 -8.70
CA SER A 84 -8.59 7.12 -9.89
C SER A 84 -8.74 8.63 -9.72
N LEU A 85 -9.19 9.08 -8.56
CA LEU A 85 -9.32 10.51 -8.26
C LEU A 85 -7.97 11.24 -8.39
N ASN A 86 -6.93 10.66 -7.80
CA ASN A 86 -5.61 11.28 -7.82
C ASN A 86 -4.94 11.18 -9.19
N MET A 87 -5.11 10.06 -9.89
CA MET A 87 -4.62 9.93 -11.27
C MET A 87 -5.27 10.96 -12.19
N ASN A 88 -6.57 11.23 -12.03
CA ASN A 88 -7.28 12.24 -12.81
C ASN A 88 -6.78 13.67 -12.52
N ARG A 89 -6.14 13.85 -11.38
CA ARG A 89 -5.50 15.14 -11.00
C ARG A 89 -4.03 15.20 -11.41
N GLY A 90 -3.53 14.20 -12.13
CA GLY A 90 -2.16 14.17 -12.62
C GLY A 90 -1.16 13.49 -11.70
N VAL A 91 -1.61 12.83 -10.62
CA VAL A 91 -0.72 12.07 -9.74
C VAL A 91 -0.29 10.80 -10.45
N SER A 92 1.02 10.58 -10.57
CA SER A 92 1.60 9.42 -11.24
C SER A 92 2.38 8.50 -10.30
N ALA A 93 2.49 8.85 -9.02
CA ALA A 93 3.18 8.04 -8.02
C ALA A 93 2.38 7.94 -6.73
N PHE A 94 2.33 6.74 -6.18
CA PHE A 94 1.63 6.44 -4.93
C PHE A 94 2.58 5.68 -4.02
N SER A 95 2.64 6.08 -2.75
CA SER A 95 3.40 5.38 -1.72
C SER A 95 2.42 4.90 -0.66
N LEU A 96 2.32 3.58 -0.50
CA LEU A 96 1.47 2.96 0.52
C LEU A 96 2.38 2.44 1.62
N VAL A 97 2.04 2.72 2.87
CA VAL A 97 2.93 2.43 4.00
C VAL A 97 2.25 1.50 5.00
N ILE A 98 2.91 0.38 5.29
CA ILE A 98 2.49 -0.57 6.32
C ILE A 98 3.56 -0.58 7.41
N GLY A 99 3.14 -0.33 8.66
CA GLY A 99 4.03 -0.41 9.80
C GLY A 99 4.37 -1.82 10.23
N GLY A 100 5.31 -1.93 11.15
CA GLY A 100 5.65 -3.19 11.79
C GLY A 100 4.70 -3.50 12.95
N SER A 101 5.15 -4.35 13.87
CA SER A 101 4.34 -4.81 15.01
C SER A 101 3.87 -3.67 15.92
N GLU A 102 4.62 -2.59 16.00
CA GLU A 102 4.29 -1.43 16.84
C GLU A 102 3.51 -0.33 16.08
N GLY A 103 3.15 -0.57 14.82
CA GLY A 103 2.43 0.40 14.01
C GLY A 103 3.34 1.43 13.35
N LEU A 104 2.83 2.65 13.19
CA LEU A 104 3.54 3.75 12.54
C LEU A 104 3.66 4.96 13.47
N ASP A 105 4.70 5.74 13.25
CA ASP A 105 4.92 7.02 13.96
C ASP A 105 3.74 7.99 13.70
N GLU A 106 3.31 8.70 14.75
CA GLU A 106 2.16 9.61 14.68
C GLU A 106 2.37 10.76 13.70
N GLU A 107 3.58 11.33 13.64
CA GLU A 107 3.87 12.43 12.72
C GLU A 107 3.78 11.97 11.25
N LEU A 108 4.24 10.75 10.98
CA LEU A 108 4.13 10.15 9.65
C LEU A 108 2.66 9.98 9.26
N LYS A 109 1.84 9.49 10.20
CA LYS A 109 0.40 9.31 9.94
C LYS A 109 -0.30 10.65 9.66
N LYS A 110 0.04 11.69 10.43
CA LYS A 110 -0.54 13.02 10.26
C LYS A 110 -0.14 13.67 8.93
N ALA A 111 1.07 13.40 8.46
CA ALA A 111 1.57 13.97 7.21
C ALA A 111 1.07 13.24 5.96
N ALA A 112 0.46 12.06 6.10
CA ALA A 112 -0.05 11.30 4.97
C ALA A 112 -1.26 11.98 4.33
N ASP A 113 -1.44 11.74 3.03
CA ASP A 113 -2.61 12.25 2.30
C ASP A 113 -3.87 11.46 2.69
N TYR A 114 -3.71 10.17 2.96
CA TYR A 114 -4.81 9.30 3.39
C TYR A 114 -4.36 8.38 4.51
N ARG A 115 -5.25 8.20 5.49
CA ARG A 115 -5.11 7.20 6.56
C ARG A 115 -6.28 6.26 6.42
N ILE A 116 -6.03 5.02 6.02
CA ILE A 116 -7.10 4.08 5.72
C ILE A 116 -7.02 2.82 6.59
N SER A 117 -8.18 2.21 6.80
CA SER A 117 -8.31 0.95 7.51
C SER A 117 -9.20 0.00 6.71
N PHE A 118 -8.81 -1.25 6.62
CA PHE A 118 -9.64 -2.31 6.03
C PHE A 118 -10.48 -3.02 7.09
N GLY A 119 -10.89 -2.30 8.13
CA GLY A 119 -11.76 -2.81 9.18
C GLY A 119 -11.11 -2.76 10.55
N LYS A 120 -11.87 -3.20 11.56
CA LYS A 120 -11.47 -3.12 12.96
C LYS A 120 -10.67 -4.32 13.44
N VAL A 121 -10.53 -5.33 12.60
CA VAL A 121 -9.77 -6.54 12.94
C VAL A 121 -8.27 -6.24 12.78
N THR A 122 -7.49 -6.68 13.74
CA THR A 122 -6.04 -6.58 13.67
C THR A 122 -5.49 -7.77 12.88
N TYR A 123 -4.70 -7.47 11.86
CA TYR A 123 -4.01 -8.51 11.07
C TYR A 123 -2.54 -8.56 11.44
N PRO A 124 -1.92 -9.76 11.42
CA PRO A 124 -0.46 -9.82 11.46
C PRO A 124 0.12 -8.97 10.33
N HIS A 125 1.18 -8.22 10.60
CA HIS A 125 1.71 -7.28 9.59
C HIS A 125 2.16 -7.96 8.28
N ARG A 126 2.57 -9.23 8.34
CA ARG A 126 2.93 -9.98 7.13
C ARG A 126 1.72 -10.34 6.28
N LEU A 127 0.63 -10.76 6.94
CA LEU A 127 -0.64 -11.02 6.25
C LEU A 127 -1.21 -9.72 5.69
N MET A 128 -1.11 -8.63 6.43
CA MET A 128 -1.55 -7.32 5.97
C MET A 128 -0.85 -6.91 4.68
N ARG A 129 0.43 -7.25 4.54
CA ARG A 129 1.17 -6.98 3.31
C ARG A 129 0.55 -7.70 2.10
N VAL A 130 0.16 -8.96 2.27
CA VAL A 130 -0.52 -9.73 1.21
C VAL A 130 -1.89 -9.11 0.89
N ILE A 131 -2.65 -8.77 1.93
CA ILE A 131 -3.97 -8.14 1.77
C ILE A 131 -3.84 -6.82 1.00
N ALA A 132 -2.84 -6.01 1.33
CA ALA A 132 -2.61 -4.73 0.65
C ALA A 132 -2.33 -4.93 -0.84
N VAL A 133 -1.46 -5.87 -1.18
CA VAL A 133 -1.12 -6.14 -2.58
C VAL A 133 -2.35 -6.65 -3.34
N GLU A 134 -3.13 -7.54 -2.74
CA GLU A 134 -4.38 -8.03 -3.34
C GLU A 134 -5.35 -6.87 -3.58
N GLN A 135 -5.52 -5.98 -2.60
CA GLN A 135 -6.42 -4.84 -2.74
C GLN A 135 -5.93 -3.83 -3.79
N ILE A 136 -4.64 -3.66 -3.94
CA ILE A 136 -4.07 -2.83 -5.02
C ILE A 136 -4.45 -3.45 -6.39
N TYR A 137 -4.27 -4.75 -6.54
CA TYR A 137 -4.69 -5.44 -7.76
C TYR A 137 -6.20 -5.29 -7.99
N ARG A 138 -7.01 -5.51 -6.96
CA ARG A 138 -8.47 -5.35 -7.03
C ARG A 138 -8.85 -3.92 -7.46
N ALA A 139 -8.19 -2.92 -6.90
CA ALA A 139 -8.41 -1.53 -7.28
C ALA A 139 -8.13 -1.30 -8.76
N MET A 140 -7.04 -1.84 -9.28
CA MET A 140 -6.71 -1.70 -10.71
C MET A 140 -7.76 -2.37 -11.58
N THR A 141 -8.29 -3.53 -11.16
CA THR A 141 -9.36 -4.20 -11.92
C THR A 141 -10.65 -3.40 -11.91
N ILE A 142 -11.00 -2.77 -10.79
CA ILE A 142 -12.19 -1.91 -10.68
C ILE A 142 -12.04 -0.70 -11.61
N ILE A 143 -10.90 -0.03 -11.58
CA ILE A 143 -10.63 1.15 -12.41
C ILE A 143 -10.73 0.81 -13.90
N ASN A 144 -10.30 -0.38 -14.28
CA ASN A 144 -10.28 -0.83 -15.68
C ASN A 144 -11.52 -1.63 -16.07
N ASN A 145 -12.56 -1.65 -15.24
CA ASN A 145 -13.84 -2.33 -15.50
C ASN A 145 -13.69 -3.82 -15.80
N LEU A 146 -12.80 -4.49 -15.10
CA LEU A 146 -12.61 -5.94 -15.21
C LEU A 146 -13.47 -6.68 -14.17
N THR A 147 -13.71 -7.97 -14.42
CA THR A 147 -14.68 -8.76 -13.66
C THR A 147 -14.17 -9.40 -12.36
N TYR A 148 -12.97 -9.11 -11.94
CA TYR A 148 -12.36 -9.70 -10.74
C TYR A 148 -13.16 -9.38 -9.47
N HIS A 149 -13.52 -8.12 -9.28
CA HIS A 149 -14.29 -7.66 -8.12
C HIS A 149 -15.77 -7.97 -8.33
N LYS A 150 -16.41 -8.54 -7.29
CA LYS A 150 -17.83 -8.90 -7.33
C LYS A 150 -18.61 -8.25 -6.21
#